data_4fb7cb68b3a8ef2feffb6332667cc164
#
_entry.id   4fb7cb68b3a8ef2feffb6332667cc164
#
_cell.length_a   1.000
_cell.length_b   1.000
_cell.length_c   1.000
_cell.angle_alpha   90.00
_cell.angle_beta   90.00
_cell.angle_gamma   90.00
#
_symmetry.space_group_name_H-M   'P 1'
#
loop_
_entity.id
_entity.type
_entity.pdbx_description
1 polymer ?
#
loop_
_entity_poly.entity_id
_entity_poly.type
_entity_poly.pdbx_seq_one_letter_code
_entity_poly.pdbx_strand_id
1 'polypeptide(L)'
;TDYAICLLGSVIMGNRILRIDNVRKTVNYLKKNGLAGTFYAAAERVQEERRADYRYTAPDAETLAKQREETADYPYLFSIVVPAYETKETYLREMIASVQSQSYVRWELLIMDASMGSDVERTVRQIIHDTDDMRIRYGRLSENRGIAENTNAGIAAAAGEYIALLDHDDFITPDALYNMAVCVHQSRRAGVSPILLYSDEDKFDEGAQTYVFPNKKREFNLDLILSNNYICHFMAVETGLMKRLRLRADYDGAQDYDLVLRVVDSLWPDSALVPETARICHIPKVLYHWRSHRDSTALNTGSKTYAYEAGRRALADFCAKRGFQAEVGH
;
A
#
# COMPACT_ATOMS: atom_id res chain seq x y z
N THR A 1 -15.10 26.34 -29.68
CA THR A 1 -14.56 25.32 -30.65
C THR A 1 -13.04 25.44 -30.75
N ASP A 2 -12.49 26.67 -30.66
CA ASP A 2 -11.06 26.93 -30.87
C ASP A 2 -10.18 26.62 -29.64
N TYR A 3 -10.73 26.63 -28.43
CA TYR A 3 -9.99 26.29 -27.19
C TYR A 3 -9.69 24.79 -27.08
N ALA A 4 -10.57 23.94 -27.56
CA ALA A 4 -10.38 22.48 -27.53
C ALA A 4 -9.30 22.01 -28.53
N ILE A 5 -9.13 22.73 -29.65
CA ILE A 5 -8.11 22.45 -30.66
C ILE A 5 -6.72 22.89 -30.18
N CYS A 6 -6.62 23.98 -29.41
CA CYS A 6 -5.37 24.48 -28.85
C CYS A 6 -4.82 23.56 -27.73
N LEU A 7 -5.69 22.96 -26.89
CA LEU A 7 -5.30 21.98 -25.87
C LEU A 7 -4.85 20.64 -26.46
N LEU A 8 -5.46 20.20 -27.56
CA LEU A 8 -5.02 19.02 -28.31
C LEU A 8 -3.65 19.24 -28.98
N GLY A 9 -3.33 20.45 -29.41
CA GLY A 9 -2.04 20.80 -30.02
C GLY A 9 -0.86 20.80 -29.04
N SER A 10 -1.09 21.18 -27.78
CA SER A 10 -0.02 21.24 -26.77
C SER A 10 0.30 19.88 -26.10
N VAL A 11 -0.57 18.91 -26.17
CA VAL A 11 -0.34 17.53 -25.67
C VAL A 11 0.42 16.67 -26.70
N ILE A 12 0.48 17.08 -27.97
CA ILE A 12 1.08 16.30 -29.09
C ILE A 12 2.51 16.74 -29.45
N MET A 13 3.06 17.79 -28.85
CA MET A 13 4.43 18.26 -29.13
C MET A 13 5.52 17.59 -28.30
N GLY A 14 5.57 16.26 -28.32
CA GLY A 14 6.77 15.48 -28.04
C GLY A 14 7.15 14.74 -29.31
N ASN A 15 8.31 15.05 -29.87
CA ASN A 15 8.93 14.57 -31.10
C ASN A 15 8.62 13.11 -31.49
N ARG A 16 7.48 12.83 -32.12
CA ARG A 16 7.29 11.64 -32.97
C ARG A 16 6.33 11.96 -34.10
N ILE A 17 6.78 11.68 -35.31
CA ILE A 17 6.10 11.79 -36.59
C ILE A 17 4.65 11.31 -36.50
N LEU A 18 3.69 12.20 -36.73
CA LEU A 18 2.28 11.89 -36.89
C LEU A 18 2.13 10.91 -38.09
N ARG A 19 2.07 9.63 -37.81
CA ARG A 19 1.69 8.65 -38.85
C ARG A 19 0.22 8.85 -39.15
N ILE A 20 -0.11 9.04 -40.42
CA ILE A 20 -1.48 9.24 -40.95
C ILE A 20 -2.44 8.15 -40.41
N ASP A 21 -1.95 6.93 -40.21
CA ASP A 21 -2.70 5.81 -39.63
C ASP A 21 -3.18 6.07 -38.17
N ASN A 22 -2.43 6.81 -37.38
CA ASN A 22 -2.81 7.15 -36.01
C ASN A 22 -3.91 8.21 -35.98
N VAL A 23 -3.85 9.18 -36.89
CA VAL A 23 -4.88 10.22 -37.04
C VAL A 23 -6.21 9.57 -37.43
N ARG A 24 -6.18 8.64 -38.40
CA ARG A 24 -7.37 7.93 -38.87
C ARG A 24 -7.99 7.04 -37.78
N LYS A 25 -7.18 6.37 -36.98
CA LYS A 25 -7.64 5.59 -35.82
C LYS A 25 -8.27 6.49 -34.77
N THR A 26 -7.66 7.64 -34.46
CA THR A 26 -8.20 8.61 -33.48
C THR A 26 -9.53 9.21 -33.95
N VAL A 27 -9.68 9.55 -35.24
CA VAL A 27 -10.95 10.05 -35.78
C VAL A 27 -12.04 9.00 -35.75
N ASN A 28 -11.70 7.74 -36.06
CA ASN A 28 -12.67 6.63 -35.99
C ASN A 28 -13.10 6.34 -34.54
N TYR A 29 -12.16 6.42 -33.59
CA TYR A 29 -12.44 6.26 -32.16
C TYR A 29 -13.32 7.38 -31.61
N LEU A 30 -13.05 8.64 -32.04
CA LEU A 30 -13.84 9.83 -31.73
C LEU A 30 -15.29 9.70 -32.20
N LYS A 31 -15.47 9.22 -33.44
CA LYS A 31 -16.81 9.00 -34.00
C LYS A 31 -17.59 7.92 -33.25
N LYS A 32 -16.92 6.92 -32.69
CA LYS A 32 -17.55 5.78 -32.00
C LYS A 32 -17.80 6.05 -30.52
N ASN A 33 -16.92 6.79 -29.84
CA ASN A 33 -16.92 6.93 -28.38
C ASN A 33 -17.07 8.39 -27.89
N GLY A 34 -17.24 9.34 -28.80
CA GLY A 34 -17.40 10.77 -28.49
C GLY A 34 -16.11 11.45 -27.98
N LEU A 35 -16.20 12.76 -27.73
CA LEU A 35 -15.06 13.57 -27.27
C LEU A 35 -14.54 13.14 -25.90
N ALA A 36 -15.42 12.88 -24.96
CA ALA A 36 -15.04 12.45 -23.60
C ALA A 36 -14.31 11.10 -23.62
N GLY A 37 -14.84 10.08 -24.30
CA GLY A 37 -14.21 8.77 -24.43
C GLY A 37 -12.84 8.84 -25.11
N THR A 38 -12.69 9.71 -26.10
CA THR A 38 -11.42 9.90 -26.80
C THR A 38 -10.39 10.62 -25.92
N PHE A 39 -10.83 11.58 -25.10
CA PHE A 39 -9.96 12.26 -24.13
C PHE A 39 -9.45 11.28 -23.06
N TYR A 40 -10.34 10.44 -22.51
CA TYR A 40 -9.95 9.42 -21.53
C TYR A 40 -8.97 8.40 -22.13
N ALA A 41 -9.23 7.90 -23.34
CA ALA A 41 -8.32 6.97 -24.02
C ALA A 41 -6.95 7.60 -24.37
N ALA A 42 -6.92 8.89 -24.71
CA ALA A 42 -5.68 9.62 -24.93
C ALA A 42 -4.91 9.86 -23.63
N ALA A 43 -5.60 10.22 -22.54
CA ALA A 43 -5.02 10.37 -21.21
C ALA A 43 -4.46 9.05 -20.68
N GLU A 44 -5.16 7.96 -20.89
CA GLU A 44 -4.75 6.59 -20.54
C GLU A 44 -3.49 6.17 -21.30
N ARG A 45 -3.41 6.44 -22.60
CA ARG A 45 -2.20 6.19 -23.41
C ARG A 45 -0.98 7.01 -22.97
N VAL A 46 -1.17 8.30 -22.67
CA VAL A 46 -0.07 9.14 -22.13
C VAL A 46 0.38 8.62 -20.78
N GLN A 47 -0.54 8.12 -19.99
CA GLN A 47 -0.24 7.50 -18.70
C GLN A 47 0.46 6.15 -18.87
N GLU A 48 0.08 5.33 -19.85
CA GLU A 48 0.76 4.09 -20.24
C GLU A 48 2.17 4.34 -20.76
N GLU A 49 2.38 5.34 -21.62
CA GLU A 49 3.72 5.72 -22.12
C GLU A 49 4.63 6.19 -20.96
N ARG A 50 4.12 6.99 -20.04
CA ARG A 50 4.85 7.38 -18.83
C ARG A 50 5.13 6.19 -17.89
N ARG A 51 4.26 5.19 -17.87
CA ARG A 51 4.44 3.94 -17.12
C ARG A 51 5.52 3.05 -17.76
N ALA A 52 5.63 3.05 -19.09
CA ALA A 52 6.62 2.25 -19.80
C ALA A 52 8.08 2.69 -19.54
N ASP A 53 8.30 3.96 -19.17
CA ASP A 53 9.63 4.51 -18.85
C ASP A 53 9.97 4.42 -17.36
N TYR A 54 9.05 3.91 -16.51
CA TYR A 54 9.31 3.77 -15.09
C TYR A 54 10.41 2.74 -14.83
N ARG A 55 11.35 3.14 -13.97
CA ARG A 55 12.40 2.26 -13.44
C ARG A 55 12.53 2.54 -11.94
N TYR A 56 12.32 1.52 -11.12
CA TYR A 56 12.69 1.59 -9.73
C TYR A 56 14.21 1.38 -9.62
N THR A 57 14.85 2.20 -8.80
CA THR A 57 16.27 2.04 -8.44
C THR A 57 16.37 2.08 -6.93
N ALA A 58 16.83 0.98 -6.35
CA ALA A 58 17.08 0.91 -4.91
C ALA A 58 18.21 1.88 -4.52
N PRO A 59 18.17 2.46 -3.31
CA PRO A 59 19.30 3.20 -2.76
C PRO A 59 20.56 2.34 -2.73
N ASP A 60 21.70 2.93 -3.02
CA ASP A 60 22.98 2.25 -2.95
C ASP A 60 23.44 2.03 -1.48
N ALA A 61 24.47 1.21 -1.31
CA ALA A 61 24.98 0.85 0.01
C ALA A 61 25.47 2.04 0.83
N GLU A 62 26.06 3.05 0.17
CA GLU A 62 26.53 4.28 0.83
C GLU A 62 25.36 5.09 1.36
N THR A 63 24.30 5.25 0.56
CA THR A 63 23.05 5.90 0.96
C THR A 63 22.41 5.19 2.15
N LEU A 64 22.30 3.86 2.10
CA LEU A 64 21.72 3.07 3.20
C LEU A 64 22.56 3.17 4.48
N ALA A 65 23.88 3.23 4.37
CA ALA A 65 24.76 3.44 5.53
C ALA A 65 24.55 4.84 6.16
N LYS A 66 24.47 5.89 5.34
CA LYS A 66 24.17 7.25 5.82
C LYS A 66 22.81 7.33 6.51
N GLN A 67 21.78 6.70 5.94
CA GLN A 67 20.44 6.63 6.54
C GLN A 67 20.46 5.96 7.91
N ARG A 68 21.26 4.90 8.07
CA ARG A 68 21.43 4.19 9.35
C ARG A 68 22.09 5.07 10.39
N GLU A 69 23.11 5.82 10.01
CA GLU A 69 23.80 6.78 10.89
C GLU A 69 22.87 7.92 11.31
N GLU A 70 22.14 8.51 10.35
CA GLU A 70 21.21 9.61 10.58
C GLU A 70 20.11 9.25 11.59
N THR A 71 19.65 8.02 11.58
CA THR A 71 18.53 7.56 12.42
C THR A 71 18.95 6.73 13.62
N ALA A 72 20.25 6.65 13.93
CA ALA A 72 20.78 5.81 15.01
C ALA A 72 20.14 6.10 16.37
N ASP A 73 19.84 7.38 16.66
CA ASP A 73 19.25 7.84 17.91
C ASP A 73 17.72 7.93 17.90
N TYR A 74 17.06 7.57 16.78
CA TYR A 74 15.60 7.61 16.73
C TYR A 74 15.00 6.50 17.58
N PRO A 75 14.04 6.79 18.47
CA PRO A 75 13.55 5.81 19.44
C PRO A 75 12.44 4.90 18.90
N TYR A 76 11.92 5.14 17.69
CA TYR A 76 10.70 4.55 17.18
C TYR A 76 10.88 3.08 16.82
N LEU A 77 10.17 2.17 17.47
CA LEU A 77 10.12 0.75 17.09
C LEU A 77 8.93 0.52 16.15
N PHE A 78 9.17 -0.10 15.00
CA PHE A 78 8.12 -0.54 14.08
C PHE A 78 7.90 -2.04 14.22
N SER A 79 6.65 -2.45 14.43
CA SER A 79 6.24 -3.86 14.33
C SER A 79 5.68 -4.11 12.94
N ILE A 80 6.36 -4.94 12.16
CA ILE A 80 5.86 -5.37 10.84
C ILE A 80 5.08 -6.66 11.06
N VAL A 81 3.79 -6.65 10.75
CA VAL A 81 2.89 -7.79 10.93
C VAL A 81 2.58 -8.42 9.58
N VAL A 82 2.85 -9.72 9.49
CA VAL A 82 2.67 -10.53 8.28
C VAL A 82 1.77 -11.72 8.59
N PRO A 83 0.53 -11.76 8.11
CA PRO A 83 -0.28 -12.97 8.13
C PRO A 83 0.20 -13.91 7.01
N ALA A 84 0.64 -15.12 7.35
CA ALA A 84 1.10 -16.12 6.40
C ALA A 84 0.11 -17.29 6.30
N TYR A 85 -0.15 -17.73 5.06
CA TYR A 85 -0.96 -18.92 4.80
C TYR A 85 -0.50 -19.58 3.50
N GLU A 86 0.00 -20.82 3.59
CA GLU A 86 0.49 -21.63 2.46
C GLU A 86 1.45 -20.86 1.54
N THR A 87 2.28 -19.98 2.12
CA THR A 87 3.18 -19.10 1.39
C THR A 87 4.28 -19.89 0.69
N LYS A 88 4.53 -19.60 -0.58
CA LYS A 88 5.68 -20.16 -1.31
C LYS A 88 6.98 -19.77 -0.62
N GLU A 89 7.90 -20.72 -0.48
CA GLU A 89 9.19 -20.51 0.18
C GLU A 89 9.98 -19.33 -0.41
N THR A 90 9.99 -19.19 -1.74
CA THR A 90 10.69 -18.09 -2.43
C THR A 90 10.13 -16.72 -2.02
N TYR A 91 8.82 -16.56 -1.98
CA TYR A 91 8.19 -15.29 -1.61
C TYR A 91 8.43 -14.96 -0.13
N LEU A 92 8.30 -15.96 0.73
CA LEU A 92 8.56 -15.81 2.15
C LEU A 92 10.01 -15.38 2.43
N ARG A 93 10.98 -15.98 1.73
CA ARG A 93 12.40 -15.61 1.84
C ARG A 93 12.67 -14.19 1.33
N GLU A 94 12.10 -13.81 0.21
CA GLU A 94 12.25 -12.47 -0.35
C GLU A 94 11.59 -11.40 0.53
N MET A 95 10.40 -11.66 1.04
CA MET A 95 9.70 -10.79 2.00
C MET A 95 10.56 -10.58 3.25
N ILE A 96 11.05 -11.65 3.89
CA ILE A 96 11.88 -11.56 5.10
C ILE A 96 13.19 -10.82 4.79
N ALA A 97 13.86 -11.13 3.68
CA ALA A 97 15.09 -10.47 3.26
C ALA A 97 14.89 -8.96 3.05
N SER A 98 13.74 -8.55 2.52
CA SER A 98 13.39 -7.13 2.35
C SER A 98 13.30 -6.38 3.67
N VAL A 99 12.80 -7.04 4.73
CA VAL A 99 12.75 -6.49 6.08
C VAL A 99 14.13 -6.49 6.73
N GLN A 100 14.91 -7.56 6.57
CA GLN A 100 16.28 -7.62 7.12
C GLN A 100 17.21 -6.59 6.50
N SER A 101 16.98 -6.21 5.24
CA SER A 101 17.79 -5.22 4.50
C SER A 101 17.51 -3.77 4.89
N GLN A 102 16.56 -3.50 5.76
CA GLN A 102 16.17 -2.13 6.13
C GLN A 102 17.35 -1.33 6.68
N SER A 103 17.53 -0.11 6.18
CA SER A 103 18.53 0.83 6.70
C SER A 103 18.17 1.32 8.11
N TYR A 104 16.89 1.42 8.44
CA TYR A 104 16.43 1.67 9.81
C TYR A 104 16.39 0.36 10.61
N VAL A 105 17.07 0.32 11.76
CA VAL A 105 17.34 -0.94 12.48
C VAL A 105 16.35 -1.29 13.59
N ARG A 106 15.49 -0.34 14.01
CA ARG A 106 14.54 -0.53 15.11
C ARG A 106 13.20 -1.07 14.60
N TRP A 107 13.17 -2.35 14.34
CA TRP A 107 11.97 -3.07 13.91
C TRP A 107 11.91 -4.48 14.53
N GLU A 108 10.73 -5.02 14.59
CA GLU A 108 10.44 -6.43 14.78
C GLU A 108 9.54 -6.93 13.64
N LEU A 109 9.73 -8.17 13.22
CA LEU A 109 8.91 -8.84 12.21
C LEU A 109 8.10 -9.96 12.87
N LEU A 110 6.78 -9.86 12.79
CA LEU A 110 5.85 -10.80 13.38
C LEU A 110 5.17 -11.61 12.26
N ILE A 111 5.57 -12.85 12.07
CA ILE A 111 5.00 -13.76 11.06
C ILE A 111 4.00 -14.66 11.76
N MET A 112 2.71 -14.47 11.45
CA MET A 112 1.58 -15.21 12.01
C MET A 112 1.11 -16.25 11.00
N ASP A 113 1.54 -17.51 11.21
CA ASP A 113 1.34 -18.59 10.26
C ASP A 113 0.08 -19.40 10.59
N ALA A 114 -0.88 -19.40 9.67
CA ALA A 114 -2.12 -20.18 9.74
C ALA A 114 -2.13 -21.36 8.74
N SER A 115 -0.98 -21.72 8.15
CA SER A 115 -0.87 -22.79 7.15
C SER A 115 -1.23 -24.16 7.76
N MET A 116 -1.71 -25.07 6.93
CA MET A 116 -1.96 -26.47 7.34
C MET A 116 -0.64 -27.24 7.47
N GLY A 117 0.29 -27.01 6.55
CA GLY A 117 1.60 -27.65 6.51
C GLY A 117 2.63 -27.01 7.42
N SER A 118 3.87 -27.50 7.39
CA SER A 118 5.01 -27.00 8.19
C SER A 118 6.06 -26.27 7.34
N ASP A 119 5.78 -25.98 6.07
CA ASP A 119 6.78 -25.43 5.16
C ASP A 119 7.12 -23.97 5.52
N VAL A 120 6.12 -23.16 5.86
CA VAL A 120 6.30 -21.79 6.35
C VAL A 120 7.12 -21.80 7.64
N GLU A 121 6.75 -22.63 8.63
CA GLU A 121 7.48 -22.76 9.89
C GLU A 121 8.93 -23.14 9.67
N ARG A 122 9.17 -24.19 8.87
CA ARG A 122 10.53 -24.68 8.57
C ARG A 122 11.37 -23.58 7.93
N THR A 123 10.83 -22.87 6.95
CA THR A 123 11.54 -21.80 6.26
C THR A 123 11.89 -20.66 7.21
N VAL A 124 10.92 -20.18 8.02
CA VAL A 124 11.18 -19.08 8.96
C VAL A 124 12.21 -19.48 10.01
N ARG A 125 12.07 -20.69 10.60
CA ARG A 125 13.04 -21.19 11.60
C ARG A 125 14.43 -21.35 11.01
N GLN A 126 14.54 -21.82 9.76
CA GLN A 126 15.82 -21.89 9.05
C GLN A 126 16.46 -20.52 8.88
N ILE A 127 15.68 -19.51 8.46
CA ILE A 127 16.18 -18.13 8.31
C ILE A 127 16.67 -17.58 9.65
N ILE A 128 15.90 -17.73 10.72
CA ILE A 128 16.28 -17.29 12.07
C ILE A 128 17.59 -17.97 12.51
N HIS A 129 17.69 -19.29 12.30
CA HIS A 129 18.90 -20.05 12.64
C HIS A 129 20.13 -19.56 11.85
N ASP A 130 19.97 -19.33 10.54
CA ASP A 130 21.10 -18.98 9.65
C ASP A 130 21.58 -17.54 9.85
N THR A 131 20.68 -16.63 10.27
CA THR A 131 20.99 -15.20 10.39
C THR A 131 21.15 -14.73 11.84
N ASP A 132 20.75 -15.55 12.82
CA ASP A 132 20.68 -15.20 14.26
C ASP A 132 19.90 -13.89 14.51
N ASP A 133 18.91 -13.57 13.65
CA ASP A 133 18.17 -12.32 13.75
C ASP A 133 16.95 -12.47 14.69
N MET A 134 17.16 -12.13 15.95
CA MET A 134 16.16 -12.23 17.02
C MET A 134 15.00 -11.22 16.89
N ARG A 135 15.05 -10.32 15.91
CA ARG A 135 13.94 -9.39 15.61
C ARG A 135 12.82 -10.09 14.83
N ILE A 136 13.09 -11.26 14.26
CA ILE A 136 12.11 -12.08 13.55
C ILE A 136 11.41 -13.00 14.57
N ARG A 137 10.11 -12.86 14.68
CA ARG A 137 9.28 -13.63 15.60
C ARG A 137 8.24 -14.43 14.80
N TYR A 138 8.23 -15.72 15.01
CA TYR A 138 7.28 -16.65 14.38
C TYR A 138 6.23 -17.09 15.38
N GLY A 139 4.96 -17.01 14.97
CA GLY A 139 3.81 -17.50 15.71
C GLY A 139 2.95 -18.46 14.86
N ARG A 140 2.83 -19.73 15.29
CA ARG A 140 1.89 -20.67 14.68
C ARG A 140 0.51 -20.41 15.23
N LEU A 141 -0.48 -20.22 14.33
CA LEU A 141 -1.89 -20.13 14.70
C LEU A 141 -2.51 -21.54 14.72
N SER A 142 -3.45 -21.76 15.62
CA SER A 142 -4.14 -23.06 15.77
C SER A 142 -5.06 -23.37 14.60
N GLU A 143 -5.55 -22.35 13.90
CA GLU A 143 -6.46 -22.44 12.76
C GLU A 143 -6.36 -21.21 11.88
N ASN A 144 -6.72 -21.33 10.62
CA ASN A 144 -6.89 -20.20 9.72
C ASN A 144 -8.29 -19.58 9.91
N ARG A 145 -8.33 -18.37 10.47
CA ARG A 145 -9.56 -17.61 10.74
C ARG A 145 -9.80 -16.45 9.78
N GLY A 146 -9.11 -16.45 8.62
CA GLY A 146 -9.14 -15.40 7.65
C GLY A 146 -8.07 -14.33 7.89
N ILE A 147 -7.86 -13.47 6.87
CA ILE A 147 -6.75 -12.52 6.86
C ILE A 147 -6.84 -11.53 8.04
N ALA A 148 -8.03 -11.02 8.35
CA ALA A 148 -8.22 -10.06 9.44
C ALA A 148 -7.85 -10.67 10.81
N GLU A 149 -8.37 -11.83 11.15
CA GLU A 149 -8.12 -12.44 12.47
C GLU A 149 -6.68 -12.96 12.60
N ASN A 150 -6.09 -13.49 11.52
CA ASN A 150 -4.68 -13.88 11.51
C ASN A 150 -3.77 -12.67 11.73
N THR A 151 -4.05 -11.54 11.07
CA THR A 151 -3.34 -10.27 11.28
C THR A 151 -3.55 -9.74 12.70
N ASN A 152 -4.75 -9.84 13.26
CA ASN A 152 -5.06 -9.41 14.61
C ASN A 152 -4.23 -10.14 15.68
N ALA A 153 -3.84 -11.38 15.43
CA ALA A 153 -2.94 -12.11 16.34
C ALA A 153 -1.56 -11.43 16.40
N GLY A 154 -1.03 -10.98 15.25
CA GLY A 154 0.21 -10.20 15.16
C GLY A 154 0.07 -8.82 15.79
N ILE A 155 -1.04 -8.12 15.52
CA ILE A 155 -1.34 -6.81 16.12
C ILE A 155 -1.33 -6.90 17.65
N ALA A 156 -1.91 -7.97 18.21
CA ALA A 156 -1.93 -8.18 19.66
C ALA A 156 -0.52 -8.40 20.23
N ALA A 157 0.37 -9.11 19.49
CA ALA A 157 1.73 -9.45 19.88
C ALA A 157 2.75 -8.32 19.65
N ALA A 158 2.39 -7.29 18.87
CA ALA A 158 3.25 -6.18 18.49
C ALA A 158 3.67 -5.35 19.71
N ALA A 159 4.98 -5.03 19.80
CA ALA A 159 5.57 -4.24 20.87
C ALA A 159 6.03 -2.84 20.41
N GLY A 160 6.06 -2.59 19.09
CA GLY A 160 6.48 -1.32 18.50
C GLY A 160 5.48 -0.18 18.74
N GLU A 161 5.93 1.02 18.46
CA GLU A 161 5.11 2.23 18.55
C GLU A 161 4.17 2.37 17.33
N TYR A 162 4.58 1.83 16.20
CA TYR A 162 3.79 1.75 14.98
C TYR A 162 3.71 0.31 14.49
N ILE A 163 2.55 -0.08 14.00
CA ILE A 163 2.32 -1.37 13.35
C ILE A 163 2.17 -1.15 11.86
N ALA A 164 3.08 -1.73 11.09
CA ALA A 164 3.03 -1.77 9.63
C ALA A 164 2.48 -3.12 9.17
N LEU A 165 1.61 -3.10 8.15
CA LEU A 165 1.06 -4.30 7.54
C LEU A 165 1.84 -4.62 6.26
N LEU A 166 2.26 -5.89 6.14
CA LEU A 166 2.98 -6.39 4.96
C LEU A 166 2.40 -7.75 4.57
N ASP A 167 2.09 -7.93 3.29
CA ASP A 167 1.60 -9.20 2.78
C ASP A 167 2.76 -10.20 2.61
N HIS A 168 2.46 -11.48 2.79
CA HIS A 168 3.46 -12.55 2.88
C HIS A 168 4.15 -12.87 1.54
N ASP A 169 3.62 -12.38 0.44
CA ASP A 169 4.13 -12.58 -0.94
C ASP A 169 4.69 -11.29 -1.56
N ASP A 170 4.64 -10.17 -0.83
CA ASP A 170 5.14 -8.86 -1.24
C ASP A 170 6.49 -8.54 -0.58
N PHE A 171 7.02 -7.35 -0.88
CA PHE A 171 8.27 -6.89 -0.26
C PHE A 171 8.38 -5.37 -0.24
N ILE A 172 9.21 -4.85 0.64
CA ILE A 172 9.41 -3.41 0.85
C ILE A 172 10.80 -2.97 0.37
N THR A 173 10.93 -1.67 0.04
CA THR A 173 12.23 -1.10 -0.34
C THR A 173 13.18 -1.06 0.86
N PRO A 174 14.52 -1.13 0.67
CA PRO A 174 15.48 -1.20 1.80
C PRO A 174 15.52 0.07 2.66
N ASP A 175 14.88 1.16 2.23
CA ASP A 175 14.75 2.42 2.96
C ASP A 175 13.32 2.73 3.43
N ALA A 176 12.42 1.74 3.39
CA ALA A 176 11.01 1.96 3.73
C ALA A 176 10.84 2.45 5.16
N LEU A 177 11.41 1.73 6.12
CA LEU A 177 11.29 2.10 7.54
C LEU A 177 12.11 3.36 7.89
N TYR A 178 13.21 3.62 7.19
CA TYR A 178 13.92 4.90 7.32
C TYR A 178 13.02 6.08 6.98
N ASN A 179 12.36 6.04 5.83
CA ASN A 179 11.47 7.12 5.41
C ASN A 179 10.28 7.29 6.38
N MET A 180 9.74 6.19 6.91
CA MET A 180 8.70 6.26 7.95
C MET A 180 9.23 6.87 9.25
N ALA A 181 10.41 6.46 9.73
CA ALA A 181 11.00 6.97 10.94
C ALA A 181 11.34 8.47 10.85
N VAL A 182 11.86 8.90 9.70
CA VAL A 182 12.13 10.33 9.41
C VAL A 182 10.83 11.14 9.42
N CYS A 183 9.77 10.63 8.78
CA CYS A 183 8.46 11.28 8.77
C CYS A 183 7.90 11.44 10.20
N VAL A 184 7.96 10.41 11.04
CA VAL A 184 7.56 10.48 12.45
C VAL A 184 8.40 11.52 13.21
N HIS A 185 9.72 11.50 13.01
CA HIS A 185 10.64 12.40 13.71
C HIS A 185 10.38 13.86 13.35
N GLN A 186 10.26 14.17 12.08
CA GLN A 186 9.98 15.52 11.59
C GLN A 186 8.62 16.04 12.07
N SER A 187 7.58 15.21 11.98
CA SER A 187 6.23 15.56 12.43
C SER A 187 6.21 15.88 13.94
N ARG A 188 6.87 15.05 14.75
CA ARG A 188 6.94 15.28 16.21
C ARG A 188 7.71 16.53 16.57
N ARG A 189 8.78 16.84 15.86
CA ARG A 189 9.49 18.11 16.01
C ARG A 189 8.64 19.32 15.66
N ALA A 190 7.68 19.15 14.74
CA ALA A 190 6.67 20.15 14.41
C ALA A 190 5.46 20.15 15.37
N GLY A 191 5.49 19.35 16.45
CA GLY A 191 4.42 19.27 17.44
C GLY A 191 3.26 18.36 17.06
N VAL A 192 3.39 17.57 15.98
CA VAL A 192 2.36 16.65 15.50
C VAL A 192 2.80 15.21 15.75
N SER A 193 1.95 14.39 16.39
CA SER A 193 2.17 12.94 16.51
C SER A 193 1.36 12.22 15.45
N PRO A 194 2.01 11.65 14.42
CA PRO A 194 1.31 10.91 13.38
C PRO A 194 0.53 9.72 13.94
N ILE A 195 -0.61 9.44 13.35
CA ILE A 195 -1.42 8.23 13.65
C ILE A 195 -1.38 7.25 12.49
N LEU A 196 -1.39 7.74 11.26
CA LEU A 196 -1.32 6.96 10.04
C LEU A 196 -0.20 7.49 9.16
N LEU A 197 0.67 6.59 8.75
CA LEU A 197 1.70 6.82 7.74
C LEU A 197 1.36 5.97 6.52
N TYR A 198 1.55 6.49 5.33
CA TYR A 198 1.42 5.71 4.09
C TYR A 198 2.35 6.23 3.01
N SER A 199 2.72 5.34 2.10
CA SER A 199 3.64 5.65 1.01
C SER A 199 3.04 5.35 -0.36
N ASP A 200 3.77 5.75 -1.41
CA ASP A 200 3.53 5.26 -2.75
C ASP A 200 3.92 3.77 -2.85
N GLU A 201 3.43 3.11 -3.90
CA GLU A 201 3.70 1.71 -4.21
C GLU A 201 3.91 1.52 -5.71
N ASP A 202 4.46 0.40 -6.11
CA ASP A 202 4.45 -0.07 -7.48
C ASP A 202 4.10 -1.58 -7.55
N LYS A 203 4.12 -2.14 -8.74
CA LYS A 203 3.98 -3.58 -8.93
C LYS A 203 5.29 -4.18 -9.40
N PHE A 204 5.63 -5.33 -8.85
CA PHE A 204 6.71 -6.16 -9.35
C PHE A 204 6.13 -7.27 -10.24
N ASP A 205 6.42 -7.19 -11.53
CA ASP A 205 6.05 -8.24 -12.49
C ASP A 205 7.06 -9.40 -12.37
N GLU A 206 6.62 -10.50 -11.74
CA GLU A 206 7.45 -11.68 -11.53
C GLU A 206 7.91 -12.31 -12.86
N GLY A 207 7.06 -12.29 -13.89
CA GLY A 207 7.39 -12.88 -15.19
C GLY A 207 8.45 -12.10 -15.96
N ALA A 208 8.39 -10.77 -15.89
CA ALA A 208 9.33 -9.86 -16.55
C ALA A 208 10.50 -9.45 -15.65
N GLN A 209 10.46 -9.76 -14.34
CA GLN A 209 11.44 -9.33 -13.33
C GLN A 209 11.66 -7.80 -13.37
N THR A 210 10.58 -7.05 -13.46
CA THR A 210 10.60 -5.59 -13.58
C THR A 210 9.55 -4.93 -12.70
N TYR A 211 9.85 -3.69 -12.30
CA TYR A 211 8.90 -2.85 -11.57
C TYR A 211 8.06 -2.06 -12.56
N VAL A 212 6.74 -2.10 -12.36
CA VAL A 212 5.76 -1.52 -13.27
C VAL A 212 4.65 -0.80 -12.48
N PHE A 213 3.86 0.01 -13.17
CA PHE A 213 2.65 0.64 -12.63
C PHE A 213 2.84 1.38 -11.30
N PRO A 214 3.79 2.38 -11.22
CA PRO A 214 3.92 3.16 -10.00
C PRO A 214 2.62 3.89 -9.68
N ASN A 215 2.13 3.66 -8.47
CA ASN A 215 0.97 4.34 -7.89
C ASN A 215 1.47 5.49 -6.99
N LYS A 216 1.63 6.67 -7.58
CA LYS A 216 1.99 7.89 -6.87
C LYS A 216 0.75 8.47 -6.23
N LYS A 217 0.65 8.30 -4.94
CA LYS A 217 -0.50 8.73 -4.14
C LYS A 217 -0.45 10.24 -3.90
N ARG A 218 -1.53 10.77 -3.39
CA ARG A 218 -1.63 12.18 -3.00
C ARG A 218 -1.55 12.31 -1.49
N GLU A 219 -1.27 13.51 -1.01
CA GLU A 219 -1.55 13.88 0.37
C GLU A 219 -2.99 13.48 0.73
N PHE A 220 -3.23 13.23 2.02
CA PHE A 220 -4.53 12.74 2.45
C PHE A 220 -5.66 13.64 1.92
N ASN A 221 -6.61 13.01 1.29
CA ASN A 221 -7.79 13.66 0.73
C ASN A 221 -9.03 12.84 1.08
N LEU A 222 -9.96 13.49 1.80
CA LEU A 222 -11.19 12.85 2.30
C LEU A 222 -12.08 12.37 1.15
N ASP A 223 -12.30 13.19 0.13
CA ASP A 223 -13.17 12.84 -1.00
C ASP A 223 -12.58 11.64 -1.77
N LEU A 224 -11.26 11.59 -1.89
CA LEU A 224 -10.58 10.50 -2.56
C LEU A 224 -10.69 9.19 -1.78
N ILE A 225 -10.50 9.20 -0.45
CA ILE A 225 -10.64 7.98 0.37
C ILE A 225 -12.08 7.51 0.45
N LEU A 226 -13.06 8.41 0.35
CA LEU A 226 -14.48 8.07 0.24
C LEU A 226 -14.87 7.53 -1.15
N SER A 227 -13.99 7.66 -2.14
CA SER A 227 -14.22 7.18 -3.50
C SER A 227 -13.50 5.86 -3.79
N ASN A 228 -12.34 5.63 -3.18
CA ASN A 228 -11.55 4.40 -3.33
C ASN A 228 -10.50 4.26 -2.22
N ASN A 229 -10.03 3.02 -2.01
CA ASN A 229 -8.91 2.72 -1.11
C ASN A 229 -7.57 3.03 -1.79
N TYR A 230 -7.20 4.31 -1.88
CA TYR A 230 -5.93 4.70 -2.50
C TYR A 230 -4.72 4.57 -1.56
N ILE A 231 -4.93 4.45 -0.25
CA ILE A 231 -3.85 4.33 0.75
C ILE A 231 -3.21 2.94 0.71
N CYS A 232 -3.99 1.88 0.79
CA CYS A 232 -3.64 0.46 0.68
C CYS A 232 -2.25 0.10 1.28
N HIS A 233 -1.20 0.01 0.47
CA HIS A 233 0.17 -0.33 0.86
C HIS A 233 1.13 0.84 0.58
N PHE A 234 2.24 1.04 1.24
CA PHE A 234 2.65 0.54 2.53
C PHE A 234 2.12 1.47 3.61
N MET A 235 1.43 0.96 4.60
CA MET A 235 0.90 1.79 5.68
C MET A 235 1.36 1.31 7.05
N ALA A 236 1.49 2.27 7.99
CA ALA A 236 1.71 2.01 9.40
C ALA A 236 0.76 2.86 10.26
N VAL A 237 0.19 2.25 11.29
CA VAL A 237 -0.75 2.89 12.21
C VAL A 237 -0.14 2.90 13.62
N GLU A 238 -0.39 3.95 14.38
CA GLU A 238 -0.02 4.04 15.80
C GLU A 238 -0.59 2.85 16.58
N THR A 239 0.26 2.18 17.36
CA THR A 239 -0.05 0.88 17.95
C THR A 239 -1.24 0.90 18.91
N GLY A 240 -1.38 1.94 19.73
CA GLY A 240 -2.50 2.04 20.65
C GLY A 240 -3.82 2.14 19.91
N LEU A 241 -3.87 2.91 18.82
CA LEU A 241 -5.06 2.97 17.95
C LEU A 241 -5.29 1.66 17.22
N MET A 242 -4.25 1.08 16.62
CA MET A 242 -4.34 -0.18 15.88
C MET A 242 -4.90 -1.31 16.74
N LYS A 243 -4.41 -1.45 17.99
CA LYS A 243 -4.90 -2.46 18.94
C LYS A 243 -6.35 -2.23 19.39
N ARG A 244 -6.80 -0.97 19.45
CA ARG A 244 -8.23 -0.67 19.75
C ARG A 244 -9.14 -0.96 18.57
N LEU A 245 -8.72 -0.57 17.37
CA LEU A 245 -9.53 -0.73 16.16
C LEU A 245 -9.55 -2.18 15.68
N ARG A 246 -8.41 -2.85 15.61
CA ARG A 246 -8.22 -4.18 15.04
C ARG A 246 -8.77 -4.26 13.60
N LEU A 247 -8.45 -5.30 12.88
CA LEU A 247 -9.13 -5.61 11.62
C LEU A 247 -10.44 -6.33 11.91
N ARG A 248 -11.44 -6.17 11.06
CA ARG A 248 -12.75 -6.78 11.19
C ARG A 248 -12.94 -7.85 10.10
N ALA A 249 -13.18 -9.10 10.51
CA ALA A 249 -13.35 -10.23 9.58
C ALA A 249 -14.54 -10.07 8.64
N ASP A 250 -15.57 -9.32 9.03
CA ASP A 250 -16.73 -9.02 8.19
C ASP A 250 -16.35 -8.27 6.90
N TYR A 251 -15.14 -7.69 6.86
CA TYR A 251 -14.61 -6.92 5.74
C TYR A 251 -13.40 -7.58 5.08
N ASP A 252 -13.17 -8.89 5.29
CA ASP A 252 -12.11 -9.62 4.61
C ASP A 252 -12.17 -9.36 3.10
N GLY A 253 -11.01 -9.05 2.51
CA GLY A 253 -10.86 -8.58 1.13
C GLY A 253 -10.82 -7.05 0.98
N ALA A 254 -11.29 -6.27 1.98
CA ALA A 254 -11.17 -4.83 2.10
C ALA A 254 -10.95 -4.40 3.57
N GLN A 255 -10.36 -5.28 4.38
CA GLN A 255 -10.11 -5.08 5.81
C GLN A 255 -9.17 -3.90 6.09
N ASP A 256 -8.26 -3.62 5.17
CA ASP A 256 -7.37 -2.46 5.16
C ASP A 256 -8.14 -1.16 4.91
N TYR A 257 -9.07 -1.16 3.96
CA TYR A 257 -9.93 -0.02 3.68
C TYR A 257 -10.84 0.30 4.86
N ASP A 258 -11.48 -0.72 5.44
CA ASP A 258 -12.27 -0.60 6.66
C ASP A 258 -11.45 0.00 7.81
N LEU A 259 -10.21 -0.47 7.98
CA LEU A 259 -9.29 0.06 8.99
C LEU A 259 -9.00 1.54 8.75
N VAL A 260 -8.63 1.93 7.52
CA VAL A 260 -8.31 3.33 7.18
C VAL A 260 -9.50 4.24 7.44
N LEU A 261 -10.71 3.85 7.02
CA LEU A 261 -11.93 4.62 7.29
C LEU A 261 -12.15 4.81 8.80
N ARG A 262 -11.92 3.77 9.63
CA ARG A 262 -12.04 3.87 11.09
C ARG A 262 -10.92 4.68 11.75
N VAL A 263 -9.72 4.70 11.16
CA VAL A 263 -8.64 5.62 11.58
C VAL A 263 -9.04 7.06 11.31
N VAL A 264 -9.55 7.36 10.11
CA VAL A 264 -10.07 8.70 9.76
C VAL A 264 -11.21 9.10 10.69
N ASP A 265 -12.13 8.19 10.96
CA ASP A 265 -13.24 8.42 11.91
C ASP A 265 -12.73 8.78 13.31
N SER A 266 -11.66 8.14 13.79
CA SER A 266 -11.06 8.43 15.10
C SER A 266 -10.40 9.82 15.19
N LEU A 267 -10.08 10.41 14.05
CA LEU A 267 -9.53 11.76 13.91
C LEU A 267 -10.62 12.83 13.66
N TRP A 268 -11.88 12.44 13.73
CA TRP A 268 -12.99 13.32 13.39
C TRP A 268 -13.80 13.66 14.65
N PRO A 269 -13.53 14.79 15.31
CA PRO A 269 -14.31 15.23 16.45
C PRO A 269 -15.78 15.44 16.09
N ASP A 270 -16.71 15.07 16.98
CA ASP A 270 -18.16 15.18 16.73
C ASP A 270 -18.63 16.61 16.42
N SER A 271 -17.89 17.60 16.94
CA SER A 271 -18.16 19.03 16.71
C SER A 271 -17.53 19.60 15.44
N ALA A 272 -16.70 18.82 14.72
CA ALA A 272 -15.98 19.30 13.55
C ALA A 272 -16.64 18.87 12.24
N LEU A 273 -16.53 19.73 11.21
CA LEU A 273 -17.03 19.43 9.86
C LEU A 273 -16.09 18.51 9.06
N VAL A 274 -14.82 18.42 9.46
CA VAL A 274 -13.77 17.64 8.80
C VAL A 274 -12.85 16.98 9.84
N PRO A 275 -12.18 15.86 9.50
CA PRO A 275 -11.22 15.21 10.39
C PRO A 275 -9.93 16.03 10.58
N GLU A 276 -9.20 15.76 11.66
CA GLU A 276 -7.87 16.30 11.93
C GLU A 276 -6.81 15.60 11.08
N THR A 277 -6.68 15.98 9.81
CA THR A 277 -5.84 15.30 8.81
C THR A 277 -4.34 15.49 9.01
N ALA A 278 -3.91 16.47 9.79
CA ALA A 278 -2.49 16.74 10.06
C ALA A 278 -1.74 15.53 10.67
N ARG A 279 -2.46 14.57 11.25
CA ARG A 279 -1.91 13.34 11.84
C ARG A 279 -1.87 12.16 10.86
N ILE A 280 -2.25 12.39 9.61
CA ILE A 280 -2.13 11.42 8.50
C ILE A 280 -1.00 11.90 7.60
N CYS A 281 0.08 11.14 7.51
CA CYS A 281 1.29 11.53 6.80
C CYS A 281 1.51 10.69 5.55
N HIS A 282 1.59 11.34 4.41
CA HIS A 282 1.99 10.75 3.15
C HIS A 282 3.52 10.84 2.98
N ILE A 283 4.13 9.76 2.52
CA ILE A 283 5.54 9.69 2.16
C ILE A 283 5.59 9.50 0.64
N PRO A 284 5.91 10.55 -0.15
CA PRO A 284 5.81 10.52 -1.61
C PRO A 284 7.00 9.76 -2.24
N LYS A 285 7.18 8.52 -1.82
CA LYS A 285 8.18 7.57 -2.32
C LYS A 285 7.56 6.19 -2.47
N VAL A 286 7.96 5.47 -3.52
CA VAL A 286 7.63 4.05 -3.64
C VAL A 286 8.43 3.29 -2.60
N LEU A 287 7.73 2.76 -1.59
CA LEU A 287 8.33 2.00 -0.49
C LEU A 287 7.81 0.56 -0.42
N TYR A 288 6.89 0.19 -1.27
CA TYR A 288 6.24 -1.11 -1.32
C TYR A 288 6.15 -1.62 -2.76
N HIS A 289 6.46 -2.90 -2.94
CA HIS A 289 6.40 -3.60 -4.20
C HIS A 289 5.35 -4.70 -4.11
N TRP A 290 4.22 -4.50 -4.77
CA TRP A 290 3.15 -5.48 -4.85
C TRP A 290 3.48 -6.52 -5.94
N ARG A 291 3.71 -7.77 -5.52
CA ARG A 291 4.03 -8.85 -6.44
C ARG A 291 2.83 -9.22 -7.30
N SER A 292 3.03 -9.19 -8.61
CA SER A 292 2.03 -9.57 -9.60
C SER A 292 2.40 -10.93 -10.19
N HIS A 293 1.65 -11.96 -9.82
CA HIS A 293 1.78 -13.31 -10.36
C HIS A 293 0.41 -13.82 -10.82
N ARG A 294 0.37 -14.93 -11.59
CA ARG A 294 -0.86 -15.44 -12.25
C ARG A 294 -1.99 -15.76 -11.26
N ASP A 295 -1.64 -16.13 -10.03
CA ASP A 295 -2.59 -16.51 -8.98
C ASP A 295 -2.91 -15.36 -8.01
N SER A 296 -2.31 -14.17 -8.21
CA SER A 296 -2.56 -13.03 -7.34
C SER A 296 -3.98 -12.48 -7.50
N THR A 297 -4.55 -11.98 -6.41
CA THR A 297 -5.84 -11.26 -6.41
C THR A 297 -5.82 -10.05 -7.36
N ALA A 298 -4.64 -9.52 -7.66
CA ALA A 298 -4.44 -8.42 -8.60
C ALA A 298 -4.88 -8.74 -10.04
N LEU A 299 -4.82 -10.01 -10.47
CA LEU A 299 -5.15 -10.46 -11.82
C LEU A 299 -6.44 -11.27 -11.91
N ASN A 300 -6.96 -11.78 -10.79
CA ASN A 300 -8.14 -12.65 -10.78
C ASN A 300 -9.44 -11.84 -10.62
N THR A 301 -10.20 -11.71 -11.72
CA THR A 301 -11.48 -10.97 -11.75
C THR A 301 -12.57 -11.58 -10.86
N GLY A 302 -12.51 -12.90 -10.57
CA GLY A 302 -13.48 -13.58 -9.71
C GLY A 302 -13.30 -13.28 -8.21
N SER A 303 -12.06 -13.06 -7.78
CA SER A 303 -11.76 -12.67 -6.38
C SER A 303 -12.12 -11.22 -6.08
N LYS A 304 -12.34 -10.39 -7.11
CA LYS A 304 -12.63 -8.97 -6.92
C LYS A 304 -14.06 -8.70 -6.40
N THR A 305 -15.03 -9.56 -6.72
CA THR A 305 -16.43 -9.29 -6.38
C THR A 305 -16.66 -9.21 -4.88
N TYR A 306 -16.11 -10.16 -4.09
CA TYR A 306 -16.26 -10.13 -2.63
C TYR A 306 -15.53 -8.95 -1.99
N ALA A 307 -14.34 -8.60 -2.51
CA ALA A 307 -13.56 -7.45 -2.04
C ALA A 307 -14.28 -6.13 -2.31
N TYR A 308 -14.88 -5.97 -3.51
CA TYR A 308 -15.70 -4.80 -3.82
C TYR A 308 -16.91 -4.68 -2.89
N GLU A 309 -17.61 -5.80 -2.64
CA GLU A 309 -18.74 -5.81 -1.71
C GLU A 309 -18.32 -5.50 -0.26
N ALA A 310 -17.18 -6.01 0.20
CA ALA A 310 -16.63 -5.69 1.50
C ALA A 310 -16.28 -4.19 1.60
N GLY A 311 -15.61 -3.63 0.57
CA GLY A 311 -15.29 -2.20 0.50
C GLY A 311 -16.53 -1.31 0.47
N ARG A 312 -17.55 -1.70 -0.32
CA ARG A 312 -18.83 -1.00 -0.37
C ARG A 312 -19.51 -0.96 1.01
N ARG A 313 -19.54 -2.09 1.74
CA ARG A 313 -20.09 -2.16 3.09
C ARG A 313 -19.29 -1.29 4.07
N ALA A 314 -17.95 -1.35 4.02
CA ALA A 314 -17.10 -0.53 4.88
C ALA A 314 -17.37 0.96 4.71
N LEU A 315 -17.50 1.42 3.45
CA LEU A 315 -17.82 2.80 3.15
C LEU A 315 -19.26 3.16 3.57
N ALA A 316 -20.24 2.27 3.33
CA ALA A 316 -21.62 2.50 3.74
C ALA A 316 -21.74 2.64 5.27
N ASP A 317 -21.05 1.80 6.02
CA ASP A 317 -21.02 1.88 7.49
C ASP A 317 -20.37 3.16 7.99
N PHE A 318 -19.28 3.58 7.36
CA PHE A 318 -18.64 4.86 7.67
C PHE A 318 -19.58 6.04 7.40
N CYS A 319 -20.24 6.08 6.23
CA CYS A 319 -21.23 7.11 5.87
C CYS A 319 -22.39 7.13 6.85
N ALA A 320 -22.96 5.97 7.17
CA ALA A 320 -24.06 5.85 8.12
C ALA A 320 -23.67 6.36 9.52
N LYS A 321 -22.48 5.99 9.99
CA LYS A 321 -21.96 6.44 11.29
C LYS A 321 -21.81 7.96 11.35
N ARG A 322 -21.39 8.59 10.24
CA ARG A 322 -21.20 10.05 10.14
C ARG A 322 -22.47 10.80 9.75
N GLY A 323 -23.57 10.10 9.54
CA GLY A 323 -24.83 10.71 9.14
C GLY A 323 -24.84 11.24 7.69
N PHE A 324 -23.91 10.76 6.85
CA PHE A 324 -23.90 11.12 5.44
C PHE A 324 -25.05 10.42 4.72
N GLN A 325 -25.86 11.21 4.02
CA GLN A 325 -26.87 10.66 3.11
C GLN A 325 -26.20 10.42 1.76
N ALA A 326 -25.69 9.22 1.56
CA ALA A 326 -24.99 8.83 0.36
C ALA A 326 -25.44 7.45 -0.12
N GLU A 327 -25.57 7.30 -1.43
CA GLU A 327 -25.69 5.99 -2.07
C GLU A 327 -24.28 5.50 -2.42
N VAL A 328 -23.90 4.34 -1.87
CA VAL A 328 -22.59 3.74 -2.13
C VAL A 328 -22.73 2.74 -3.26
N GLY A 329 -22.29 3.14 -4.43
CA GLY A 329 -22.21 2.32 -5.64
C GLY A 329 -20.84 1.65 -5.86
N HIS A 330 -20.74 0.92 -6.97
CA HIS A 330 -19.49 0.34 -7.47
C HIS A 330 -18.76 1.29 -8.40
#